data_8f6791e1901cc585c7fb16bf59c1dedc
#
_entry.id   8f6791e1901cc585c7fb16bf59c1dedc
#
_cell.length_a   1.000
_cell.length_b   1.000
_cell.length_c   1.000
_cell.angle_alpha   90.00
_cell.angle_beta   90.00
_cell.angle_gamma   90.00
#
_symmetry.space_group_name_H-M   'P 1'
#
loop_
_entity.id
_entity.type
_entity.pdbx_description
1 polymer ?
#
loop_
_entity_poly.entity_id
_entity_poly.type
_entity_poly.pdbx_seq_one_letter_code
_entity_poly.pdbx_strand_id
1 'polypeptide(L)'
;NVIPAPLVAAITRIGMDHTEILGDTLAEIAAEKAGIIKEGSVVVCYPEQPEEAMGPLLTAAANAHTSLVVPDTADLQQLKCRPLENYVDYGGYRALLQFPGKHQANHAAMAVEIALALWREYHYEIPDEAIETGLRDAKIPARIEVMRRHPLLLLDGCHNADGTAALAATLKEAGYDGNLVAVLGLLKDKDHSKMLENLAPCFEKVFTVTPDSPRAMTAEELEEEAKYHMDAEAAPSVAKAIRLAVDYADENNLAGVVVCGSLY
;
A
#
# COMPACT_ATOMS: atom_id res chain seq x y z
N ASN A 1 11.26 -18.56 4.53
CA ASN A 1 11.88 -19.39 3.44
C ASN A 1 11.97 -20.88 3.78
N VAL A 2 11.25 -21.33 4.81
CA VAL A 2 11.29 -22.72 5.31
C VAL A 2 10.34 -23.67 4.58
N ILE A 3 9.38 -23.15 3.81
CA ILE A 3 8.42 -23.97 3.06
C ILE A 3 9.07 -24.59 1.82
N PRO A 4 8.54 -25.72 1.29
CA PRO A 4 8.92 -26.26 -0.03
C PRO A 4 8.71 -25.22 -1.14
N ALA A 5 9.15 -25.54 -2.38
CA ALA A 5 8.91 -24.69 -3.52
C ALA A 5 7.42 -24.40 -3.69
N PRO A 6 6.99 -23.12 -3.67
CA PRO A 6 5.61 -22.78 -3.98
C PRO A 6 5.38 -22.95 -5.48
N LEU A 7 4.14 -23.13 -5.91
CA LEU A 7 3.81 -23.13 -7.34
C LEU A 7 4.18 -21.76 -7.96
N VAL A 8 3.75 -20.68 -7.30
CA VAL A 8 4.08 -19.31 -7.70
C VAL A 8 4.63 -18.55 -6.51
N ALA A 9 5.79 -17.93 -6.69
CA ALA A 9 6.40 -17.00 -5.74
C ALA A 9 6.07 -15.56 -6.15
N ALA A 10 5.20 -14.88 -5.41
CA ALA A 10 4.83 -13.51 -5.68
C ALA A 10 5.72 -12.54 -4.90
N ILE A 11 6.44 -11.66 -5.59
CA ILE A 11 7.29 -10.62 -4.99
C ILE A 11 6.60 -9.27 -5.22
N THR A 12 5.99 -8.73 -4.20
CA THR A 12 5.41 -7.37 -4.22
C THR A 12 6.51 -6.31 -4.25
N ARG A 13 6.15 -5.04 -4.33
CA ARG A 13 7.13 -3.95 -4.35
C ARG A 13 8.08 -4.05 -3.16
N ILE A 14 9.37 -3.98 -3.44
CA ILE A 14 10.43 -3.89 -2.43
C ILE A 14 10.58 -2.43 -2.03
N GLY A 15 10.57 -2.19 -0.73
CA GLY A 15 10.78 -0.88 -0.13
C GLY A 15 11.60 -0.98 1.15
N MET A 16 12.04 0.16 1.67
CA MET A 16 12.78 0.24 2.93
C MET A 16 11.83 -0.01 4.10
N ASP A 17 11.85 -1.23 4.61
CA ASP A 17 11.10 -1.64 5.80
C ASP A 17 11.85 -2.80 6.48
N HIS A 18 11.68 -2.94 7.80
CA HIS A 18 12.34 -3.98 8.61
C HIS A 18 13.87 -4.01 8.44
N THR A 19 14.49 -2.84 8.31
CA THR A 19 15.93 -2.69 8.02
C THR A 19 16.83 -3.36 9.07
N GLU A 20 16.43 -3.37 10.34
CA GLU A 20 17.14 -4.06 11.43
C GLU A 20 17.30 -5.58 11.19
N ILE A 21 16.47 -6.18 10.33
CA ILE A 21 16.44 -7.63 10.08
C ILE A 21 16.81 -7.97 8.64
N LEU A 22 16.34 -7.17 7.68
CA LEU A 22 16.43 -7.50 6.25
C LEU A 22 17.61 -6.83 5.53
N GLY A 23 18.25 -5.83 6.16
CA GLY A 23 19.37 -5.07 5.61
C GLY A 23 19.07 -3.60 5.38
N ASP A 24 20.13 -2.84 5.13
CA ASP A 24 20.10 -1.37 5.05
C ASP A 24 19.96 -0.86 3.60
N THR A 25 19.86 -1.75 2.62
CA THR A 25 19.74 -1.43 1.20
C THR A 25 18.58 -2.20 0.55
N LEU A 26 18.00 -1.63 -0.50
CA LEU A 26 16.96 -2.32 -1.28
C LEU A 26 17.46 -3.65 -1.88
N ALA A 27 18.73 -3.71 -2.25
CA ALA A 27 19.35 -4.93 -2.77
C ALA A 27 19.41 -6.04 -1.71
N GLU A 28 19.79 -5.72 -0.46
CA GLU A 28 19.83 -6.69 0.64
C GLU A 28 18.43 -7.19 0.99
N ILE A 29 17.46 -6.27 1.12
CA ILE A 29 16.06 -6.61 1.37
C ILE A 29 15.50 -7.49 0.24
N ALA A 30 15.83 -7.18 -1.00
CA ALA A 30 15.43 -7.99 -2.16
C ALA A 30 16.06 -9.40 -2.13
N ALA A 31 17.34 -9.52 -1.75
CA ALA A 31 18.03 -10.81 -1.63
C ALA A 31 17.37 -11.70 -0.56
N GLU A 32 17.00 -11.13 0.60
CA GLU A 32 16.29 -11.86 1.65
C GLU A 32 14.90 -12.33 1.18
N LYS A 33 14.16 -11.46 0.50
CA LYS A 33 12.83 -11.81 -0.04
C LYS A 33 12.92 -12.79 -1.19
N ALA A 34 13.99 -12.75 -1.99
CA ALA A 34 14.27 -13.71 -3.07
C ALA A 34 14.44 -15.15 -2.56
N GLY A 35 14.70 -15.36 -1.27
CA GLY A 35 14.77 -16.70 -0.67
C GLY A 35 13.51 -17.55 -0.79
N ILE A 36 12.36 -16.99 -1.20
CA ILE A 36 11.15 -17.77 -1.54
C ILE A 36 11.19 -18.32 -2.98
N ILE A 37 12.11 -17.83 -3.83
CA ILE A 37 12.30 -18.30 -5.20
C ILE A 37 13.03 -19.64 -5.15
N LYS A 38 12.42 -20.68 -5.69
CA LYS A 38 12.96 -22.04 -5.65
C LYS A 38 12.75 -22.74 -6.98
N GLU A 39 13.61 -23.72 -7.27
CA GLU A 39 13.44 -24.59 -8.44
C GLU A 39 12.04 -25.22 -8.45
N GLY A 40 11.38 -25.21 -9.61
CA GLY A 40 10.02 -25.71 -9.80
C GLY A 40 8.90 -24.72 -9.45
N SER A 41 9.24 -23.48 -9.08
CA SER A 41 8.24 -22.40 -8.93
C SER A 41 8.30 -21.42 -10.10
N VAL A 42 7.20 -20.70 -10.37
CA VAL A 42 7.22 -19.51 -11.22
C VAL A 42 7.31 -18.27 -10.32
N VAL A 43 8.05 -17.26 -10.74
CA VAL A 43 8.11 -15.98 -10.02
C VAL A 43 7.26 -14.95 -10.71
N VAL A 44 6.36 -14.28 -9.98
CA VAL A 44 5.65 -13.08 -10.45
C VAL A 44 6.09 -11.90 -9.61
N CYS A 45 6.65 -10.88 -10.28
CA CYS A 45 7.26 -9.73 -9.64
C CYS A 45 6.45 -8.46 -9.89
N TYR A 46 6.41 -7.54 -8.92
CA TYR A 46 5.76 -6.24 -9.07
C TYR A 46 6.37 -5.46 -10.24
N PRO A 47 5.55 -4.83 -11.13
CA PRO A 47 6.04 -4.26 -12.39
C PRO A 47 6.95 -3.04 -12.23
N GLU A 48 6.78 -2.26 -11.18
CA GLU A 48 7.56 -1.04 -10.91
C GLU A 48 8.52 -1.25 -9.72
N GLN A 49 9.31 -2.33 -9.77
CA GLN A 49 10.35 -2.55 -8.77
C GLN A 49 11.46 -1.51 -8.88
N PRO A 50 12.06 -1.07 -7.77
CA PRO A 50 13.30 -0.30 -7.80
C PRO A 50 14.41 -1.08 -8.55
N GLU A 51 15.21 -0.38 -9.34
CA GLU A 51 16.28 -0.98 -10.13
C GLU A 51 17.26 -1.81 -9.27
N GLU A 52 17.60 -1.27 -8.09
CA GLU A 52 18.49 -1.94 -7.12
C GLU A 52 17.91 -3.28 -6.59
N ALA A 53 16.59 -3.41 -6.54
CA ALA A 53 15.92 -4.63 -6.10
C ALA A 53 15.84 -5.70 -7.19
N MET A 54 15.79 -5.32 -8.47
CA MET A 54 15.64 -6.26 -9.59
C MET A 54 16.83 -7.18 -9.76
N GLY A 55 18.07 -6.70 -9.58
CA GLY A 55 19.29 -7.51 -9.73
C GLY A 55 19.29 -8.78 -8.89
N PRO A 56 19.11 -8.70 -7.56
CA PRO A 56 19.01 -9.87 -6.68
C PRO A 56 17.88 -10.83 -7.06
N LEU A 57 16.71 -10.33 -7.46
CA LEU A 57 15.55 -11.16 -7.86
C LEU A 57 15.84 -11.94 -9.14
N LEU A 58 16.42 -11.28 -10.15
CA LEU A 58 16.82 -11.93 -11.40
C LEU A 58 17.90 -12.99 -11.17
N THR A 59 18.87 -12.69 -10.30
CA THR A 59 19.95 -13.63 -9.94
C THR A 59 19.37 -14.87 -9.24
N ALA A 60 18.44 -14.68 -8.30
CA ALA A 60 17.81 -15.80 -7.61
C ALA A 60 16.95 -16.65 -8.55
N ALA A 61 16.20 -16.04 -9.47
CA ALA A 61 15.42 -16.77 -10.48
C ALA A 61 16.33 -17.58 -11.42
N ALA A 62 17.44 -16.99 -11.89
CA ALA A 62 18.42 -17.69 -12.73
C ALA A 62 19.04 -18.88 -11.99
N ASN A 63 19.44 -18.73 -10.72
CA ASN A 63 20.01 -19.79 -9.90
C ASN A 63 19.01 -20.93 -9.62
N ALA A 64 17.73 -20.60 -9.51
CA ALA A 64 16.64 -21.56 -9.32
C ALA A 64 16.13 -22.15 -10.65
N HIS A 65 16.74 -21.81 -11.79
CA HIS A 65 16.33 -22.23 -13.13
C HIS A 65 14.82 -22.00 -13.40
N THR A 66 14.30 -20.87 -12.92
CA THR A 66 12.88 -20.53 -13.03
C THR A 66 12.65 -19.23 -13.81
N SER A 67 11.46 -19.11 -14.39
CA SER A 67 11.03 -17.88 -15.06
C SER A 67 10.61 -16.81 -14.05
N LEU A 68 10.98 -15.55 -14.35
CA LEU A 68 10.49 -14.38 -13.62
C LEU A 68 9.60 -13.58 -14.57
N VAL A 69 8.32 -13.49 -14.22
CA VAL A 69 7.28 -12.76 -14.94
C VAL A 69 7.11 -11.39 -14.29
N VAL A 70 7.16 -10.35 -15.09
CA VAL A 70 6.86 -8.98 -14.68
C VAL A 70 5.66 -8.54 -15.53
N PRO A 71 4.52 -8.13 -14.91
CA PRO A 71 3.38 -7.61 -15.66
C PRO A 71 3.80 -6.45 -16.58
N ASP A 72 3.38 -6.46 -17.83
CA ASP A 72 3.63 -5.36 -18.75
C ASP A 72 2.69 -4.20 -18.43
N THR A 73 3.24 -3.08 -17.99
CA THR A 73 2.44 -1.89 -17.67
C THR A 73 1.83 -1.23 -18.91
N ALA A 74 2.29 -1.56 -20.13
CA ALA A 74 1.67 -1.10 -21.36
C ALA A 74 0.28 -1.75 -21.58
N ASP A 75 0.07 -2.95 -21.05
CA ASP A 75 -1.20 -3.66 -21.09
C ASP A 75 -2.15 -3.27 -19.94
N LEU A 76 -1.66 -2.45 -18.99
CA LEU A 76 -2.44 -2.00 -17.84
C LEU A 76 -3.08 -0.63 -18.11
N GLN A 77 -4.38 -0.60 -18.22
CA GLN A 77 -5.18 0.62 -18.30
C GLN A 77 -5.90 0.86 -16.97
N GLN A 78 -5.74 2.05 -16.42
CA GLN A 78 -6.48 2.49 -15.25
C GLN A 78 -7.45 3.59 -15.65
N LEU A 79 -8.74 3.29 -15.60
CA LEU A 79 -9.81 4.22 -15.96
C LEU A 79 -10.37 4.83 -14.68
N LYS A 80 -10.26 6.16 -14.55
CA LYS A 80 -10.83 6.90 -13.40
C LYS A 80 -12.27 7.29 -13.74
N CYS A 81 -13.23 6.70 -13.01
CA CYS A 81 -14.65 7.04 -13.17
C CYS A 81 -15.08 8.11 -12.17
N ARG A 82 -14.64 8.01 -10.90
CA ARG A 82 -14.93 8.93 -9.79
C ARG A 82 -13.73 8.98 -8.85
N PRO A 83 -13.65 10.02 -7.97
CA PRO A 83 -12.64 10.02 -6.91
C PRO A 83 -12.66 8.73 -6.10
N LEU A 84 -11.48 8.16 -5.86
CA LEU A 84 -11.29 6.91 -5.13
C LEU A 84 -11.99 5.67 -5.76
N GLU A 85 -12.27 5.70 -7.05
CA GLU A 85 -12.63 4.51 -7.84
C GLU A 85 -11.43 4.08 -8.68
N ASN A 86 -11.24 2.78 -8.82
CA ASN A 86 -10.10 2.20 -9.51
C ASN A 86 -10.59 1.09 -10.45
N TYR A 87 -11.04 1.48 -11.65
CA TYR A 87 -11.39 0.54 -12.69
C TYR A 87 -10.14 0.19 -13.50
N VAL A 88 -9.82 -1.09 -13.58
CA VAL A 88 -8.63 -1.58 -14.27
C VAL A 88 -9.02 -2.48 -15.46
N ASP A 89 -8.21 -2.43 -16.51
CA ASP A 89 -8.17 -3.40 -17.60
C ASP A 89 -6.70 -3.81 -17.75
N TYR A 90 -6.41 -5.09 -17.53
CA TYR A 90 -5.09 -5.64 -17.75
C TYR A 90 -5.19 -6.83 -18.71
N GLY A 91 -4.67 -6.66 -19.92
CA GLY A 91 -4.69 -7.70 -20.95
C GLY A 91 -6.10 -8.20 -21.31
N GLY A 92 -7.14 -7.38 -21.09
CA GLY A 92 -8.55 -7.73 -21.33
C GLY A 92 -9.33 -8.16 -20.07
N TYR A 93 -8.64 -8.46 -18.96
CA TYR A 93 -9.30 -8.71 -17.66
C TYR A 93 -9.71 -7.41 -17.00
N ARG A 94 -11.01 -7.25 -16.73
CA ARG A 94 -11.62 -5.98 -16.31
C ARG A 94 -12.28 -6.08 -14.95
N ALA A 95 -11.98 -5.13 -14.08
CA ALA A 95 -12.64 -5.05 -12.78
C ALA A 95 -12.65 -3.64 -12.19
N LEU A 96 -13.73 -3.31 -11.45
CA LEU A 96 -13.73 -2.20 -10.50
C LEU A 96 -13.17 -2.73 -9.19
N LEU A 97 -11.94 -2.33 -8.86
CA LEU A 97 -11.28 -2.75 -7.63
C LEU A 97 -11.91 -2.06 -6.41
N GLN A 98 -11.92 -2.76 -5.28
CA GLN A 98 -12.30 -2.15 -3.99
C GLN A 98 -11.21 -1.26 -3.41
N PHE A 99 -10.02 -1.25 -4.03
CA PHE A 99 -8.82 -0.54 -3.56
C PHE A 99 -8.47 0.60 -4.51
N PRO A 100 -8.53 1.87 -4.08
CA PRO A 100 -8.04 3.00 -4.85
C PRO A 100 -6.51 2.99 -5.01
N GLY A 101 -6.03 3.71 -6.04
CA GLY A 101 -4.61 4.00 -6.27
C GLY A 101 -3.92 3.12 -7.30
N LYS A 102 -2.92 3.72 -7.97
CA LYS A 102 -2.13 3.08 -9.04
C LYS A 102 -1.43 1.80 -8.56
N HIS A 103 -0.89 1.81 -7.34
CA HIS A 103 -0.21 0.64 -6.77
C HIS A 103 -1.13 -0.58 -6.66
N GLN A 104 -2.44 -0.38 -6.47
CA GLN A 104 -3.41 -1.48 -6.43
C GLN A 104 -3.74 -2.00 -7.83
N ALA A 105 -3.70 -1.14 -8.85
CA ALA A 105 -3.80 -1.60 -10.25
C ALA A 105 -2.61 -2.51 -10.62
N ASN A 106 -1.39 -2.16 -10.17
CA ASN A 106 -0.22 -3.01 -10.34
C ASN A 106 -0.36 -4.36 -9.59
N HIS A 107 -0.93 -4.36 -8.39
CA HIS A 107 -1.23 -5.62 -7.67
C HIS A 107 -2.29 -6.45 -8.39
N ALA A 108 -3.29 -5.83 -9.01
CA ALA A 108 -4.29 -6.52 -9.82
C ALA A 108 -3.64 -7.20 -11.05
N ALA A 109 -2.75 -6.49 -11.75
CA ALA A 109 -1.97 -7.08 -12.86
C ALA A 109 -1.14 -8.27 -12.39
N MET A 110 -0.47 -8.18 -11.23
CA MET A 110 0.23 -9.32 -10.62
C MET A 110 -0.72 -10.50 -10.35
N ALA A 111 -1.91 -10.24 -9.82
CA ALA A 111 -2.89 -11.30 -9.51
C ALA A 111 -3.34 -12.03 -10.78
N VAL A 112 -3.54 -11.30 -11.89
CA VAL A 112 -3.82 -11.89 -13.19
C VAL A 112 -2.66 -12.76 -13.67
N GLU A 113 -1.41 -12.25 -13.62
CA GLU A 113 -0.24 -13.04 -14.03
C GLU A 113 -0.03 -14.29 -13.16
N ILE A 114 -0.34 -14.23 -11.85
CA ILE A 114 -0.33 -15.41 -10.98
C ILE A 114 -1.35 -16.45 -11.45
N ALA A 115 -2.58 -16.04 -11.77
CA ALA A 115 -3.60 -16.94 -12.28
C ALA A 115 -3.20 -17.55 -13.62
N LEU A 116 -2.65 -16.73 -14.53
CA LEU A 116 -2.14 -17.18 -15.82
C LEU A 116 -0.94 -18.12 -15.68
N ALA A 117 -0.02 -17.88 -14.74
CA ALA A 117 1.09 -18.78 -14.45
C ALA A 117 0.59 -20.14 -13.93
N LEU A 118 -0.37 -20.16 -13.04
CA LEU A 118 -1.01 -21.39 -12.56
C LEU A 118 -1.65 -22.19 -13.70
N TRP A 119 -2.28 -21.51 -14.64
CA TRP A 119 -2.87 -22.14 -15.82
C TRP A 119 -1.80 -22.67 -16.80
N ARG A 120 -0.82 -21.86 -17.15
CA ARG A 120 0.19 -22.19 -18.18
C ARG A 120 1.13 -23.32 -17.74
N GLU A 121 1.62 -23.25 -16.49
CA GLU A 121 2.69 -24.13 -16.01
C GLU A 121 2.16 -25.35 -15.23
N TYR A 122 0.99 -25.19 -14.59
CA TYR A 122 0.46 -26.24 -13.71
C TYR A 122 -0.92 -26.74 -14.14
N HIS A 123 -1.47 -26.24 -15.27
CA HIS A 123 -2.72 -26.67 -15.86
C HIS A 123 -3.95 -26.53 -14.94
N TYR A 124 -3.92 -25.54 -14.00
CA TYR A 124 -5.12 -25.19 -13.25
C TYR A 124 -6.09 -24.45 -14.15
N GLU A 125 -7.29 -24.99 -14.32
CA GLU A 125 -8.36 -24.33 -15.07
C GLU A 125 -8.99 -23.22 -14.21
N ILE A 126 -8.62 -21.97 -14.50
CA ILE A 126 -9.17 -20.77 -13.86
C ILE A 126 -9.92 -20.00 -14.95
N PRO A 127 -11.28 -20.00 -14.92
CA PRO A 127 -12.06 -19.25 -15.91
C PRO A 127 -11.81 -17.74 -15.82
N ASP A 128 -11.82 -17.03 -16.94
CA ASP A 128 -11.61 -15.58 -17.00
C ASP A 128 -12.59 -14.84 -16.07
N GLU A 129 -13.86 -15.25 -16.03
CA GLU A 129 -14.87 -14.70 -15.12
C GLU A 129 -14.49 -14.86 -13.63
N ALA A 130 -13.81 -15.95 -13.26
CA ALA A 130 -13.33 -16.15 -11.89
C ALA A 130 -12.21 -15.17 -11.54
N ILE A 131 -11.32 -14.86 -12.48
CA ILE A 131 -10.25 -13.85 -12.29
C ILE A 131 -10.89 -12.47 -12.09
N GLU A 132 -11.78 -12.05 -12.99
CA GLU A 132 -12.46 -10.75 -12.90
C GLU A 132 -13.30 -10.62 -11.63
N THR A 133 -14.00 -11.69 -11.24
CA THR A 133 -14.77 -11.75 -10.00
C THR A 133 -13.86 -11.64 -8.77
N GLY A 134 -12.74 -12.37 -8.76
CA GLY A 134 -11.75 -12.31 -7.69
C GLY A 134 -11.17 -10.91 -7.53
N LEU A 135 -10.82 -10.23 -8.64
CA LEU A 135 -10.33 -8.86 -8.62
C LEU A 135 -11.38 -7.87 -8.07
N ARG A 136 -12.62 -7.99 -8.52
CA ARG A 136 -13.73 -7.11 -8.11
C ARG A 136 -14.10 -7.30 -6.64
N ASP A 137 -14.11 -8.53 -6.15
CA ASP A 137 -14.65 -8.88 -4.84
C ASP A 137 -13.57 -8.94 -3.74
N ALA A 138 -12.28 -8.85 -4.11
CA ALA A 138 -11.17 -8.81 -3.16
C ALA A 138 -11.31 -7.63 -2.19
N LYS A 139 -11.18 -7.90 -0.89
CA LYS A 139 -11.24 -6.89 0.19
C LYS A 139 -10.15 -7.15 1.21
N ILE A 140 -9.42 -6.11 1.55
CA ILE A 140 -8.46 -6.10 2.65
C ILE A 140 -8.75 -4.85 3.48
N PRO A 141 -9.11 -4.98 4.77
CA PRO A 141 -9.38 -3.81 5.61
C PRO A 141 -8.20 -2.84 5.65
N ALA A 142 -8.50 -1.56 5.80
CA ALA A 142 -7.53 -0.48 5.92
C ALA A 142 -6.50 -0.43 4.77
N ARG A 143 -6.96 -0.57 3.52
CA ARG A 143 -6.18 -0.29 2.30
C ARG A 143 -6.89 0.78 1.48
N ILE A 144 -6.79 2.03 1.94
CA ILE A 144 -7.55 3.19 1.46
C ILE A 144 -9.05 2.85 1.44
N GLU A 145 -9.52 2.25 2.54
CA GLU A 145 -10.88 1.78 2.69
C GLU A 145 -11.83 2.96 2.88
N VAL A 146 -12.80 3.10 1.97
CA VAL A 146 -13.80 4.16 2.03
C VAL A 146 -14.92 3.74 2.97
N MET A 147 -14.85 4.19 4.23
CA MET A 147 -15.88 3.93 5.24
C MET A 147 -17.14 4.76 5.04
N ARG A 148 -16.97 5.98 4.57
CA ARG A 148 -18.07 6.93 4.28
C ARG A 148 -17.62 7.91 3.20
N ARG A 149 -18.52 8.28 2.29
CA ARG A 149 -18.21 9.18 1.18
C ARG A 149 -18.51 10.65 1.45
N HIS A 150 -19.49 10.95 2.33
CA HIS A 150 -19.92 12.33 2.61
C HIS A 150 -20.33 12.48 4.09
N PRO A 151 -19.59 13.26 4.90
CA PRO A 151 -18.21 13.65 4.68
C PRO A 151 -17.31 12.43 4.52
N LEU A 152 -16.20 12.57 3.80
CA LEU A 152 -15.30 11.45 3.54
C LEU A 152 -14.71 10.91 4.84
N LEU A 153 -14.68 9.58 4.98
CA LEU A 153 -13.94 8.89 6.04
C LEU A 153 -13.19 7.72 5.42
N LEU A 154 -11.87 7.78 5.47
CA LEU A 154 -10.96 6.75 4.96
C LEU A 154 -10.19 6.08 6.09
N LEU A 155 -9.91 4.79 5.91
CA LEU A 155 -8.93 4.05 6.72
C LEU A 155 -7.80 3.56 5.83
N ASP A 156 -6.56 3.76 6.28
CA ASP A 156 -5.39 3.22 5.61
C ASP A 156 -4.33 2.73 6.60
N GLY A 157 -3.79 1.56 6.36
CA GLY A 157 -2.75 0.93 7.18
C GLY A 157 -1.32 1.24 6.73
N CYS A 158 -1.07 2.37 6.06
CA CYS A 158 0.29 2.79 5.73
C CYS A 158 1.09 3.01 7.02
N HIS A 159 2.27 2.41 7.09
CA HIS A 159 3.10 2.41 8.30
C HIS A 159 4.60 2.56 8.01
N ASN A 160 4.94 2.93 6.78
CA ASN A 160 6.29 3.23 6.32
C ASN A 160 6.26 4.32 5.25
N ALA A 161 7.43 4.80 4.83
CA ALA A 161 7.56 5.90 3.86
C ALA A 161 6.91 5.59 2.51
N ASP A 162 7.07 4.37 2.00
CA ASP A 162 6.45 3.96 0.71
C ASP A 162 4.92 3.92 0.81
N GLY A 163 4.38 3.41 1.91
CA GLY A 163 2.94 3.36 2.15
C GLY A 163 2.32 4.75 2.23
N THR A 164 2.96 5.68 2.96
CA THR A 164 2.48 7.07 3.05
C THR A 164 2.61 7.81 1.72
N ALA A 165 3.65 7.55 0.93
CA ALA A 165 3.77 8.10 -0.41
C ALA A 165 2.65 7.60 -1.35
N ALA A 166 2.31 6.30 -1.27
CA ALA A 166 1.23 5.72 -2.06
C ALA A 166 -0.15 6.28 -1.67
N LEU A 167 -0.40 6.46 -0.36
CA LEU A 167 -1.62 7.10 0.15
C LEU A 167 -1.70 8.54 -0.36
N ALA A 168 -0.65 9.34 -0.16
CA ALA A 168 -0.60 10.74 -0.58
C ALA A 168 -0.82 10.90 -2.10
N ALA A 169 -0.15 10.08 -2.92
CA ALA A 169 -0.36 10.07 -4.37
C ALA A 169 -1.82 9.77 -4.74
N THR A 170 -2.44 8.80 -4.07
CA THR A 170 -3.83 8.43 -4.33
C THR A 170 -4.81 9.54 -3.94
N LEU A 171 -4.59 10.19 -2.79
CA LEU A 171 -5.42 11.31 -2.32
C LEU A 171 -5.31 12.50 -3.28
N LYS A 172 -4.09 12.83 -3.69
CA LYS A 172 -3.82 13.90 -4.67
C LYS A 172 -4.48 13.62 -6.01
N GLU A 173 -4.34 12.41 -6.53
CA GLU A 173 -4.99 12.00 -7.78
C GLU A 173 -6.53 12.06 -7.70
N ALA A 174 -7.09 11.85 -6.51
CA ALA A 174 -8.52 11.96 -6.25
C ALA A 174 -8.99 13.42 -6.03
N GLY A 175 -8.06 14.39 -6.03
CA GLY A 175 -8.38 15.82 -5.88
C GLY A 175 -8.55 16.27 -4.43
N TYR A 176 -7.93 15.58 -3.46
CA TYR A 176 -8.01 15.91 -2.03
C TYR A 176 -6.73 16.59 -1.49
N ASP A 177 -5.99 17.32 -2.34
CA ASP A 177 -4.80 18.06 -1.94
C ASP A 177 -5.14 19.15 -0.90
N GLY A 178 -4.56 19.07 0.31
CA GLY A 178 -4.74 20.05 1.37
C GLY A 178 -6.18 20.22 1.89
N ASN A 179 -7.06 19.29 1.61
CA ASN A 179 -8.50 19.41 1.89
C ASN A 179 -9.04 18.29 2.80
N LEU A 180 -8.16 17.73 3.63
CA LEU A 180 -8.47 16.63 4.55
C LEU A 180 -7.89 16.89 5.93
N VAL A 181 -8.40 16.16 6.92
CA VAL A 181 -7.84 16.08 8.27
C VAL A 181 -7.31 14.67 8.50
N ALA A 182 -6.11 14.54 9.08
CA ALA A 182 -5.57 13.25 9.45
C ALA A 182 -5.85 12.90 10.92
N VAL A 183 -6.04 11.61 11.20
CA VAL A 183 -5.80 10.99 12.51
C VAL A 183 -4.65 10.04 12.33
N LEU A 184 -3.51 10.31 13.00
CA LEU A 184 -2.24 9.65 12.73
C LEU A 184 -1.63 9.06 14.00
N GLY A 185 -1.22 7.79 13.93
CA GLY A 185 -0.44 7.14 14.96
C GLY A 185 0.74 6.38 14.35
N LEU A 186 1.95 6.54 14.88
CA LEU A 186 3.17 5.94 14.33
C LEU A 186 3.91 5.09 15.38
N LEU A 187 4.76 4.20 14.90
CA LEU A 187 5.68 3.40 15.71
C LEU A 187 7.08 4.01 15.67
N LYS A 188 7.82 3.95 16.78
CA LYS A 188 9.14 4.58 16.98
C LYS A 188 10.24 4.11 16.02
N ASP A 189 10.09 2.90 15.49
CA ASP A 189 11.07 2.26 14.59
C ASP A 189 10.88 2.64 13.10
N LYS A 190 10.06 3.63 12.80
CA LYS A 190 9.79 4.05 11.42
C LYS A 190 10.45 5.39 11.07
N ASP A 191 10.60 5.67 9.80
CA ASP A 191 11.09 6.97 9.31
C ASP A 191 9.95 8.01 9.36
N HIS A 192 9.73 8.57 10.57
CA HIS A 192 8.62 9.49 10.85
C HIS A 192 8.71 10.74 10.00
N SER A 193 9.93 11.32 9.87
CA SER A 193 10.14 12.55 9.11
C SER A 193 9.71 12.39 7.66
N LYS A 194 10.12 11.28 7.02
CA LYS A 194 9.74 11.00 5.62
C LYS A 194 8.24 10.71 5.47
N MET A 195 7.65 10.01 6.45
CA MET A 195 6.22 9.75 6.45
C MET A 195 5.39 11.04 6.58
N LEU A 196 5.79 11.94 7.48
CA LEU A 196 5.15 13.24 7.68
C LEU A 196 5.33 14.15 6.47
N GLU A 197 6.54 14.20 5.87
CA GLU A 197 6.80 14.93 4.62
C GLU A 197 5.87 14.49 3.48
N ASN A 198 5.68 13.18 3.32
CA ASN A 198 4.79 12.63 2.29
C ASN A 198 3.33 13.03 2.51
N LEU A 199 2.87 13.03 3.77
CA LEU A 199 1.47 13.24 4.12
C LEU A 199 1.08 14.72 4.21
N ALA A 200 2.00 15.60 4.61
CA ALA A 200 1.74 17.01 4.83
C ALA A 200 0.98 17.71 3.70
N PRO A 201 1.27 17.48 2.41
CA PRO A 201 0.54 18.14 1.33
C PRO A 201 -0.95 17.79 1.23
N CYS A 202 -1.39 16.69 1.86
CA CYS A 202 -2.77 16.22 1.77
C CYS A 202 -3.67 16.77 2.88
N PHE A 203 -3.09 17.24 4.00
CA PHE A 203 -3.83 17.53 5.22
C PHE A 203 -3.69 18.98 5.66
N GLU A 204 -4.82 19.60 5.99
CA GLU A 204 -4.88 20.90 6.66
C GLU A 204 -4.41 20.77 8.11
N LYS A 205 -4.83 19.69 8.80
CA LYS A 205 -4.52 19.43 10.20
C LYS A 205 -4.35 17.94 10.47
N VAL A 206 -3.54 17.59 11.46
CA VAL A 206 -3.41 16.23 11.98
C VAL A 206 -3.73 16.17 13.47
N PHE A 207 -4.56 15.21 13.87
CA PHE A 207 -4.73 14.79 15.25
C PHE A 207 -3.87 13.55 15.49
N THR A 208 -2.87 13.67 16.36
CA THR A 208 -1.95 12.59 16.67
C THR A 208 -2.49 11.73 17.80
N VAL A 209 -2.24 10.42 17.72
CA VAL A 209 -2.69 9.42 18.70
C VAL A 209 -1.59 8.44 19.04
N THR A 210 -1.68 7.81 20.21
CA THR A 210 -0.79 6.71 20.62
C THR A 210 -1.43 5.38 20.18
N PRO A 211 -0.83 4.61 19.24
CA PRO A 211 -1.27 3.26 18.90
C PRO A 211 -1.16 2.29 20.09
N ASP A 212 -1.96 1.22 20.09
CA ASP A 212 -1.90 0.18 21.13
C ASP A 212 -0.73 -0.79 20.85
N SER A 213 0.48 -0.29 21.02
CA SER A 213 1.73 -1.04 20.81
C SER A 213 2.81 -0.58 21.74
N PRO A 214 3.66 -1.49 22.29
CA PRO A 214 4.81 -1.09 23.13
C PRO A 214 5.87 -0.30 22.35
N ARG A 215 5.83 -0.32 21.01
CA ARG A 215 6.69 0.47 20.12
C ARG A 215 6.07 1.78 19.67
N ALA A 216 4.88 2.13 20.17
CA ALA A 216 4.20 3.35 19.75
C ALA A 216 4.97 4.61 20.15
N MET A 217 4.93 5.62 19.28
CA MET A 217 5.14 7.00 19.72
C MET A 217 3.95 7.45 20.54
N THR A 218 4.18 8.28 21.55
CA THR A 218 3.06 8.95 22.23
C THR A 218 2.42 9.99 21.31
N ALA A 219 1.20 10.35 21.58
CA ALA A 219 0.50 11.38 20.81
C ALA A 219 1.28 12.71 20.86
N GLU A 220 1.84 13.06 22.01
CA GLU A 220 2.60 14.28 22.25
C GLU A 220 3.96 14.25 21.53
N GLU A 221 4.69 13.11 21.55
CA GLU A 221 5.94 12.97 20.80
C GLU A 221 5.69 13.17 19.29
N LEU A 222 4.61 12.57 18.77
CA LEU A 222 4.28 12.67 17.36
C LEU A 222 3.75 14.07 16.98
N GLU A 223 3.03 14.75 17.88
CA GLU A 223 2.58 16.13 17.70
C GLU A 223 3.78 17.08 17.53
N GLU A 224 4.80 16.94 18.39
CA GLU A 224 6.00 17.77 18.32
C GLU A 224 6.71 17.62 16.96
N GLU A 225 6.86 16.40 16.46
CA GLU A 225 7.45 16.17 15.13
C GLU A 225 6.55 16.67 13.99
N ALA A 226 5.25 16.41 14.08
CA ALA A 226 4.30 16.80 13.03
C ALA A 226 4.20 18.31 12.83
N LYS A 227 4.39 19.11 13.90
CA LYS A 227 4.39 20.59 13.86
C LYS A 227 5.46 21.20 12.95
N TYR A 228 6.50 20.45 12.61
CA TYR A 228 7.49 20.91 11.61
C TYR A 228 6.97 20.79 10.17
N HIS A 229 5.87 20.07 9.95
CA HIS A 229 5.34 19.76 8.63
C HIS A 229 3.93 20.31 8.39
N MET A 230 3.07 20.32 9.42
CA MET A 230 1.64 20.73 9.32
C MET A 230 1.08 21.12 10.69
N ASP A 231 -0.11 21.69 10.73
CA ASP A 231 -0.81 21.93 12.01
C ASP A 231 -1.14 20.60 12.68
N ALA A 232 -0.75 20.45 13.95
CA ALA A 232 -0.84 19.20 14.69
C ALA A 232 -1.35 19.42 16.13
N GLU A 233 -2.14 18.46 16.61
CA GLU A 233 -2.70 18.45 17.97
C GLU A 233 -2.80 17.03 18.51
N ALA A 234 -2.28 16.81 19.72
CA ALA A 234 -2.36 15.51 20.38
C ALA A 234 -3.77 15.24 20.91
N ALA A 235 -4.24 14.02 20.70
CA ALA A 235 -5.53 13.56 21.19
C ALA A 235 -5.40 12.38 22.14
N PRO A 236 -6.23 12.31 23.21
CA PRO A 236 -6.07 11.32 24.28
C PRO A 236 -6.49 9.90 23.86
N SER A 237 -7.12 9.72 22.73
CA SER A 237 -7.49 8.43 22.17
C SER A 237 -7.91 8.53 20.71
N VAL A 238 -7.84 7.42 19.97
CA VAL A 238 -8.29 7.32 18.56
C VAL A 238 -9.75 7.75 18.42
N ALA A 239 -10.64 7.30 19.31
CA ALA A 239 -12.05 7.64 19.26
C ALA A 239 -12.29 9.16 19.46
N LYS A 240 -11.50 9.81 20.33
CA LYS A 240 -11.60 11.26 20.53
C LYS A 240 -11.00 12.01 19.35
N ALA A 241 -9.86 11.57 18.82
CA ALA A 241 -9.22 12.15 17.64
C ALA A 241 -10.14 12.14 16.41
N ILE A 242 -10.83 11.02 16.15
CA ILE A 242 -11.78 10.92 15.02
C ILE A 242 -12.92 11.94 15.20
N ARG A 243 -13.46 12.12 16.41
CA ARG A 243 -14.52 13.13 16.65
C ARG A 243 -13.99 14.54 16.41
N LEU A 244 -12.82 14.87 16.99
CA LEU A 244 -12.19 16.19 16.79
C LEU A 244 -11.90 16.45 15.30
N ALA A 245 -11.40 15.44 14.59
CA ALA A 245 -11.12 15.55 13.16
C ALA A 245 -12.38 15.75 12.32
N VAL A 246 -13.49 15.08 12.64
CA VAL A 246 -14.78 15.25 11.96
C VAL A 246 -15.33 16.64 12.25
N ASP A 247 -15.36 17.07 13.53
CA ASP A 247 -15.85 18.39 13.91
C ASP A 247 -15.02 19.49 13.22
N TYR A 248 -13.68 19.37 13.22
CA TYR A 248 -12.79 20.33 12.55
C TYR A 248 -13.01 20.36 11.02
N ALA A 249 -13.18 19.19 10.39
CA ALA A 249 -13.46 19.12 8.96
C ALA A 249 -14.79 19.79 8.59
N ASP A 250 -15.83 19.59 9.38
CA ASP A 250 -17.16 20.18 9.17
C ASP A 250 -17.11 21.72 9.37
N GLU A 251 -16.43 22.21 10.43
CA GLU A 251 -16.30 23.65 10.73
C GLU A 251 -15.50 24.41 9.65
N ASN A 252 -14.52 23.75 9.01
CA ASN A 252 -13.65 24.35 8.00
C ASN A 252 -14.05 23.98 6.56
N ASN A 253 -15.17 23.31 6.34
CA ASN A 253 -15.67 22.86 5.03
C ASN A 253 -14.66 22.00 4.27
N LEU A 254 -13.92 21.14 4.97
CA LEU A 254 -12.97 20.18 4.38
C LEU A 254 -13.71 18.94 3.88
N ALA A 255 -13.08 18.19 2.98
CA ALA A 255 -13.70 17.02 2.35
C ALA A 255 -13.94 15.85 3.33
N GLY A 256 -13.11 15.73 4.39
CA GLY A 256 -13.28 14.69 5.39
C GLY A 256 -12.01 14.30 6.14
N VAL A 257 -11.99 13.06 6.62
CA VAL A 257 -10.99 12.54 7.56
C VAL A 257 -10.32 11.28 7.00
N VAL A 258 -9.02 11.17 7.21
CA VAL A 258 -8.23 9.95 6.96
C VAL A 258 -7.61 9.47 8.27
N VAL A 259 -7.85 8.22 8.63
CA VAL A 259 -7.22 7.57 9.77
C VAL A 259 -6.12 6.66 9.23
N CYS A 260 -4.86 6.89 9.63
CA CYS A 260 -3.71 6.17 9.07
C CYS A 260 -2.50 6.08 10.02
N GLY A 261 -1.42 5.44 9.57
CA GLY A 261 -0.11 5.38 10.23
C GLY A 261 0.21 4.07 10.94
N SER A 262 -0.78 3.34 11.44
CA SER A 262 -0.58 2.04 12.09
C SER A 262 -1.87 1.21 12.05
N LEU A 263 -1.70 -0.11 12.03
CA LEU A 263 -2.81 -1.08 12.17
C LEU A 263 -3.04 -1.54 13.62
N TYR A 264 -2.28 -1.01 14.59
CA TYR A 264 -2.39 -1.30 16.01
C TYR A 264 -3.34 -0.37 16.72
#